data_8482acd65afd37bb06043967f209ff80
#
_entry.id   8482acd65afd37bb06043967f209ff80
#
_cell.length_a   1.000
_cell.length_b   1.000
_cell.length_c   1.000
_cell.angle_alpha   90.00
_cell.angle_beta   90.00
_cell.angle_gamma   90.00
#
_symmetry.space_group_name_H-M   'P 1'
#
loop_
_entity.id
_entity.type
_entity.pdbx_description
1 polymer ?
#
loop_
_entity_poly.entity_id
_entity_poly.type
_entity_poly.pdbx_seq_one_letter_code
_entity_poly.pdbx_strand_id
1 'polypeptide(L)'
;GVSLLRSIHHHMKIGLIDVDGHGMKKKRGAMIYPNLALSKIAAYHRCIGDTVEWYDPLFCDGYDKVYMSKVFSFYEYHVRAKEIVKGGTGYDIHSQLPVEIDNMQPDFSIYENVPTDTSYGFLTRGCPNKCFWCVVPRKEGAIRPYWDVDKVANGRKKLVLMDNNILAAGDYAIAQLDKIIVRGYRIDFNQALDARLVTDEFALRLAKIKWIHSRIRFGCDTTVQIKECKRAMDLIHSYGFHGEFFLYTMIGGKNGF
;
A
#
# COMPACT_ATOMS: atom_id res chain seq x y z
N GLY A 1 -17.50 17.09 42.23
CA GLY A 1 -16.63 17.80 41.33
C GLY A 1 -15.66 16.82 40.70
N VAL A 2 -15.94 16.34 39.47
CA VAL A 2 -14.97 15.55 38.69
C VAL A 2 -14.08 16.56 37.99
N SER A 3 -12.86 16.73 38.50
CA SER A 3 -11.82 17.52 37.85
C SER A 3 -11.42 16.81 36.55
N LEU A 4 -11.87 17.34 35.43
CA LEU A 4 -11.33 17.04 34.11
C LEU A 4 -9.89 17.60 34.07
N LEU A 5 -8.92 16.75 34.42
CA LEU A 5 -7.53 16.98 34.02
C LEU A 5 -7.47 16.86 32.47
N ARG A 6 -7.78 17.95 31.78
CA ARG A 6 -7.33 18.10 30.38
C ARG A 6 -5.80 18.17 30.47
N SER A 7 -5.14 17.08 30.15
CA SER A 7 -3.72 17.07 29.84
C SER A 7 -3.52 18.18 28.79
N ILE A 8 -2.74 19.20 29.14
CA ILE A 8 -2.38 20.27 28.20
C ILE A 8 -1.51 19.60 27.15
N HIS A 9 -2.13 19.17 26.04
CA HIS A 9 -1.38 18.66 24.90
C HIS A 9 -0.59 19.84 24.32
N HIS A 10 0.74 19.78 24.46
CA HIS A 10 1.60 20.77 23.84
C HIS A 10 1.65 20.49 22.34
N HIS A 11 1.04 21.34 21.52
CA HIS A 11 1.03 21.17 20.05
C HIS A 11 2.46 21.11 19.53
N MET A 12 2.76 20.01 18.85
CA MET A 12 4.07 19.76 18.26
C MET A 12 4.11 20.19 16.79
N LYS A 13 5.29 20.55 16.32
CA LYS A 13 5.58 20.70 14.90
C LYS A 13 6.22 19.42 14.39
N ILE A 14 5.53 18.72 13.50
CA ILE A 14 5.88 17.40 12.95
C ILE A 14 6.38 17.56 11.53
N GLY A 15 7.60 17.12 11.27
CA GLY A 15 8.17 17.00 9.92
C GLY A 15 8.01 15.60 9.35
N LEU A 16 7.70 15.47 8.07
CA LEU A 16 7.60 14.20 7.36
C LEU A 16 8.66 14.12 6.27
N ILE A 17 9.28 12.96 6.10
CA ILE A 17 10.24 12.69 5.03
C ILE A 17 9.92 11.33 4.38
N ASP A 18 9.53 11.37 3.12
CA ASP A 18 9.48 10.20 2.24
C ASP A 18 10.82 10.11 1.50
N VAL A 19 11.75 9.31 2.05
CA VAL A 19 13.14 9.26 1.56
C VAL A 19 13.23 8.82 0.11
N ASP A 20 12.37 7.89 -0.30
CA ASP A 20 12.34 7.36 -1.67
C ASP A 20 11.55 8.27 -2.61
N GLY A 21 10.64 9.07 -2.09
CA GLY A 21 9.77 9.98 -2.86
C GLY A 21 10.35 11.38 -3.08
N HIS A 22 11.17 11.87 -2.16
CA HIS A 22 11.64 13.26 -2.15
C HIS A 22 12.82 13.58 -3.08
N GLY A 23 13.58 12.58 -3.52
CA GLY A 23 14.78 12.79 -4.37
C GLY A 23 14.53 12.66 -5.87
N MET A 24 13.42 12.11 -6.29
CA MET A 24 13.15 11.92 -7.72
C MET A 24 12.49 13.17 -8.29
N LYS A 25 13.19 13.91 -9.16
CA LYS A 25 12.55 14.86 -10.07
C LYS A 25 11.49 14.11 -10.86
N LYS A 26 10.23 14.20 -10.42
CA LYS A 26 9.12 13.47 -11.00
C LYS A 26 8.93 13.93 -12.45
N LYS A 27 9.08 13.02 -13.41
CA LYS A 27 8.65 13.26 -14.77
C LYS A 27 7.17 13.68 -14.73
N ARG A 28 6.84 14.77 -15.41
CA ARG A 28 5.46 15.29 -15.52
C ARG A 28 4.53 14.14 -15.91
N GLY A 29 3.52 13.83 -15.09
CA GLY A 29 2.57 12.72 -15.32
C GLY A 29 2.91 11.37 -14.70
N ALA A 30 4.02 11.22 -13.97
CA ALA A 30 4.29 9.99 -13.23
C ALA A 30 3.26 9.81 -12.10
N MET A 31 2.63 8.64 -12.04
CA MET A 31 1.74 8.28 -10.94
C MET A 31 2.54 8.18 -9.65
N ILE A 32 2.06 8.88 -8.62
CA ILE A 32 2.65 8.87 -7.30
C ILE A 32 1.82 7.95 -6.41
N TYR A 33 2.48 6.93 -5.86
CA TYR A 33 1.88 6.13 -4.80
C TYR A 33 2.21 6.80 -3.46
N PRO A 34 1.20 7.20 -2.67
CA PRO A 34 1.45 7.81 -1.38
C PRO A 34 2.05 6.78 -0.41
N ASN A 35 2.96 7.23 0.44
CA ASN A 35 3.44 6.43 1.54
C ASN A 35 2.35 6.34 2.61
N LEU A 36 1.75 5.15 2.79
CA LEU A 36 0.64 4.95 3.71
C LEU A 36 1.01 5.20 5.16
N ALA A 37 2.24 4.84 5.56
CA ALA A 37 2.70 5.05 6.93
C ALA A 37 2.76 6.54 7.25
N LEU A 38 3.35 7.35 6.38
CA LEU A 38 3.41 8.81 6.55
C LEU A 38 2.02 9.45 6.50
N SER A 39 1.14 8.96 5.61
CA SER A 39 -0.24 9.46 5.52
C SER A 39 -1.06 9.16 6.81
N LYS A 40 -0.84 8.02 7.45
CA LYS A 40 -1.46 7.66 8.72
C LYS A 40 -0.88 8.47 9.89
N ILE A 41 0.45 8.68 9.91
CA ILE A 41 1.13 9.55 10.88
C ILE A 41 0.58 10.97 10.78
N ALA A 42 0.43 11.51 9.55
CA ALA A 42 -0.15 12.83 9.34
C ALA A 42 -1.58 12.93 9.89
N ALA A 43 -2.42 11.93 9.59
CA ALA A 43 -3.79 11.86 10.09
C ALA A 43 -3.84 11.86 11.63
N TYR A 44 -3.00 11.04 12.27
CA TYR A 44 -2.93 10.95 13.72
C TYR A 44 -2.53 12.29 14.36
N HIS A 45 -1.41 12.86 13.94
CA HIS A 45 -0.91 14.11 14.51
C HIS A 45 -1.86 15.27 14.30
N ARG A 46 -2.46 15.40 13.12
CA ARG A 46 -3.50 16.41 12.86
C ARG A 46 -4.74 16.20 13.73
N CYS A 47 -5.13 14.96 13.99
CA CYS A 47 -6.28 14.64 14.85
C CYS A 47 -6.07 15.09 16.30
N ILE A 48 -4.84 15.04 16.79
CA ILE A 48 -4.51 15.50 18.16
C ILE A 48 -4.09 16.99 18.21
N GLY A 49 -4.15 17.70 17.07
CA GLY A 49 -3.94 19.15 17.00
C GLY A 49 -2.52 19.58 16.66
N ASP A 50 -1.62 18.65 16.33
CA ASP A 50 -0.26 18.99 15.91
C ASP A 50 -0.23 19.59 14.50
N THR A 51 0.80 20.42 14.23
CA THR A 51 1.08 20.93 12.90
C THR A 51 1.93 19.91 12.13
N VAL A 52 1.49 19.48 10.96
CA VAL A 52 2.16 18.47 10.13
C VAL A 52 2.49 19.03 8.75
N GLU A 53 3.76 18.95 8.38
CA GLU A 53 4.25 19.41 7.07
C GLU A 53 5.39 18.51 6.56
N TRP A 54 5.75 18.66 5.29
CA TRP A 54 7.00 18.08 4.78
C TRP A 54 8.19 18.80 5.42
N TYR A 55 9.20 18.02 5.82
CA TYR A 55 10.39 18.55 6.45
C TYR A 55 11.13 19.51 5.49
N ASP A 56 11.40 20.70 5.97
CA ASP A 56 12.21 21.69 5.28
C ASP A 56 13.56 21.87 6.01
N PRO A 57 14.70 21.55 5.35
CA PRO A 57 16.02 21.71 5.95
C PRO A 57 16.38 23.13 6.37
N LEU A 58 15.75 24.15 5.76
CA LEU A 58 15.98 25.55 6.11
C LEU A 58 15.39 25.95 7.47
N PHE A 59 14.39 25.17 7.94
CA PHE A 59 13.70 25.41 9.22
C PHE A 59 13.89 24.25 10.20
N CYS A 60 15.02 23.53 10.09
CA CYS A 60 15.27 22.28 10.82
C CYS A 60 15.16 22.40 12.36
N ASP A 61 15.55 23.53 12.93
CA ASP A 61 15.51 23.73 14.39
C ASP A 61 14.08 23.95 14.94
N GLY A 62 13.09 24.11 14.05
CA GLY A 62 11.69 24.29 14.41
C GLY A 62 10.88 23.02 14.64
N TYR A 63 11.41 21.84 14.29
CA TYR A 63 10.67 20.57 14.41
C TYR A 63 10.86 19.92 15.79
N ASP A 64 9.75 19.59 16.43
CA ASP A 64 9.75 18.80 17.66
C ASP A 64 10.04 17.32 17.34
N LYS A 65 9.44 16.80 16.28
CA LYS A 65 9.64 15.43 15.83
C LYS A 65 9.62 15.33 14.31
N VAL A 66 10.50 14.48 13.76
CA VAL A 66 10.53 14.16 12.33
C VAL A 66 10.38 12.67 12.13
N TYR A 67 9.42 12.27 11.30
CA TYR A 67 9.23 10.91 10.85
C TYR A 67 9.85 10.72 9.46
N MET A 68 10.70 9.69 9.35
CA MET A 68 11.36 9.34 8.10
C MET A 68 10.92 7.94 7.67
N SER A 69 10.37 7.81 6.47
CA SER A 69 10.05 6.52 5.89
C SER A 69 10.96 6.21 4.71
N LYS A 70 11.57 5.03 4.72
CA LYS A 70 12.47 4.53 3.67
C LYS A 70 12.13 3.08 3.33
N VAL A 71 11.96 2.79 2.05
CA VAL A 71 11.69 1.45 1.52
C VAL A 71 12.98 0.79 1.04
N PHE A 72 13.83 1.53 0.31
CA PHE A 72 15.09 1.04 -0.24
C PHE A 72 16.29 1.44 0.62
N SER A 73 17.26 0.53 0.80
CA SER A 73 18.40 0.74 1.70
C SER A 73 19.51 1.66 1.16
N PHE A 74 19.52 1.95 -0.14
CA PHE A 74 20.62 2.65 -0.80
C PHE A 74 20.51 4.18 -0.77
N TYR A 75 19.44 4.75 -0.22
CA TYR A 75 19.31 6.18 0.00
C TYR A 75 19.69 6.56 1.44
N GLU A 76 20.48 7.62 1.59
CA GLU A 76 20.74 8.26 2.88
C GLU A 76 20.17 9.67 2.90
N TYR A 77 19.65 10.07 4.05
CA TYR A 77 19.09 11.39 4.26
C TYR A 77 19.45 11.89 5.66
N HIS A 78 20.09 13.05 5.72
CA HIS A 78 20.50 13.67 6.99
C HIS A 78 19.47 14.69 7.45
N VAL A 79 19.06 14.59 8.71
CA VAL A 79 18.01 15.41 9.30
C VAL A 79 18.47 15.96 10.65
N ARG A 80 18.02 17.17 10.97
CA ARG A 80 18.14 17.77 12.30
C ARG A 80 16.73 18.00 12.86
N ALA A 81 16.47 17.50 14.04
CA ALA A 81 15.23 17.71 14.80
C ALA A 81 15.47 17.31 16.25
N LYS A 82 14.58 17.70 17.17
CA LYS A 82 14.67 17.29 18.59
C LYS A 82 14.53 15.77 18.73
N GLU A 83 13.60 15.18 17.97
CA GLU A 83 13.38 13.73 17.92
C GLU A 83 13.27 13.26 16.47
N ILE A 84 13.91 12.13 16.12
CA ILE A 84 13.84 11.53 14.80
C ILE A 84 13.37 10.10 14.91
N VAL A 85 12.26 9.77 14.25
CA VAL A 85 11.68 8.42 14.17
C VAL A 85 11.89 7.88 12.76
N LYS A 86 12.59 6.76 12.65
CA LYS A 86 12.89 6.09 11.39
C LYS A 86 12.04 4.84 11.25
N GLY A 87 11.41 4.65 10.08
CA GLY A 87 10.61 3.47 9.78
C GLY A 87 10.65 3.07 8.32
N GLY A 88 10.07 1.91 8.03
CA GLY A 88 10.05 1.32 6.70
C GLY A 88 11.19 0.31 6.47
N THR A 89 11.01 -0.50 5.44
CA THR A 89 11.84 -1.69 5.13
C THR A 89 13.33 -1.36 4.92
N GLY A 90 13.63 -0.16 4.43
CA GLY A 90 15.00 0.28 4.19
C GLY A 90 15.78 0.67 5.44
N TYR A 91 15.10 0.92 6.57
CA TYR A 91 15.73 1.13 7.88
C TYR A 91 15.69 -0.14 8.73
N ASP A 92 14.50 -0.70 8.90
CA ASP A 92 14.28 -1.91 9.70
C ASP A 92 13.04 -2.65 9.19
N ILE A 93 13.22 -3.92 8.83
CA ILE A 93 12.12 -4.76 8.35
C ILE A 93 11.08 -5.07 9.42
N HIS A 94 11.46 -4.98 10.70
CA HIS A 94 10.58 -5.26 11.84
C HIS A 94 9.85 -4.01 12.35
N SER A 95 10.22 -2.82 11.85
CA SER A 95 9.56 -1.57 12.21
C SER A 95 8.08 -1.60 11.83
N GLN A 96 7.21 -1.29 12.81
CA GLN A 96 5.76 -1.22 12.65
C GLN A 96 5.25 0.10 13.23
N LEU A 97 4.13 0.57 12.70
CA LEU A 97 3.42 1.70 13.30
C LEU A 97 2.78 1.29 14.63
N PRO A 98 2.73 2.18 15.63
CA PRO A 98 1.85 2.00 16.77
C PRO A 98 0.41 1.73 16.32
N VAL A 99 -0.32 0.89 17.09
CA VAL A 99 -1.66 0.42 16.71
C VAL A 99 -2.64 1.59 16.53
N GLU A 100 -2.55 2.62 17.35
CA GLU A 100 -3.36 3.84 17.25
C GLU A 100 -3.12 4.57 15.93
N ILE A 101 -1.89 4.62 15.45
CA ILE A 101 -1.56 5.24 14.15
C ILE A 101 -1.92 4.30 13.00
N ASP A 102 -1.65 2.99 13.14
CA ASP A 102 -1.95 2.03 12.06
C ASP A 102 -3.45 1.90 11.77
N ASN A 103 -4.30 2.18 12.75
CA ASN A 103 -5.75 2.20 12.59
C ASN A 103 -6.32 3.51 12.03
N MET A 104 -5.52 4.58 11.88
CA MET A 104 -5.97 5.84 11.29
C MET A 104 -6.30 5.69 9.82
N GLN A 105 -7.34 6.38 9.37
CA GLN A 105 -7.56 6.62 7.94
C GLN A 105 -6.41 7.47 7.40
N PRO A 106 -5.76 7.06 6.29
CA PRO A 106 -4.64 7.82 5.74
C PRO A 106 -5.09 9.21 5.26
N ASP A 107 -4.34 10.23 5.63
CA ASP A 107 -4.52 11.58 5.10
C ASP A 107 -3.62 11.78 3.87
N PHE A 108 -4.21 11.61 2.69
CA PHE A 108 -3.49 11.78 1.43
C PHE A 108 -3.32 13.25 1.02
N SER A 109 -3.92 14.20 1.75
CA SER A 109 -3.80 15.63 1.44
C SER A 109 -2.39 16.18 1.61
N ILE A 110 -1.50 15.43 2.29
CA ILE A 110 -0.07 15.74 2.36
C ILE A 110 0.64 15.61 1.00
N TYR A 111 0.04 14.93 0.02
CA TYR A 111 0.58 14.72 -1.32
C TYR A 111 -0.20 15.56 -2.34
N GLU A 112 0.43 16.58 -2.92
CA GLU A 112 -0.22 17.48 -3.90
C GLU A 112 -0.70 16.77 -5.17
N ASN A 113 -0.03 15.67 -5.57
CA ASN A 113 -0.26 15.00 -6.85
C ASN A 113 -0.99 13.66 -6.71
N VAL A 114 -1.56 13.34 -5.55
CA VAL A 114 -2.39 12.16 -5.35
C VAL A 114 -3.83 12.49 -5.71
N PRO A 115 -4.49 11.70 -6.61
CA PRO A 115 -5.86 11.97 -6.99
C PRO A 115 -6.81 11.92 -5.79
N THR A 116 -7.64 12.93 -5.62
CA THR A 116 -8.58 13.05 -4.49
C THR A 116 -9.71 12.02 -4.52
N ASP A 117 -10.01 11.47 -5.70
CA ASP A 117 -11.05 10.45 -5.93
C ASP A 117 -10.55 9.01 -5.72
N THR A 118 -9.26 8.84 -5.42
CA THR A 118 -8.60 7.54 -5.29
C THR A 118 -8.16 7.28 -3.86
N SER A 119 -8.43 6.08 -3.36
CA SER A 119 -7.92 5.60 -2.07
C SER A 119 -6.86 4.53 -2.28
N TYR A 120 -5.98 4.40 -1.30
CA TYR A 120 -4.87 3.45 -1.30
C TYR A 120 -4.89 2.65 -0.01
N GLY A 121 -4.65 1.34 -0.08
CA GLY A 121 -4.66 0.54 1.13
C GLY A 121 -4.43 -0.95 0.89
N PHE A 122 -4.65 -1.70 1.95
CA PHE A 122 -4.52 -3.15 1.97
C PHE A 122 -5.80 -3.78 2.52
N LEU A 123 -6.27 -4.85 1.91
CA LEU A 123 -7.31 -5.72 2.44
C LEU A 123 -6.69 -6.82 3.32
N THR A 124 -5.48 -7.25 2.96
CA THR A 124 -4.72 -8.29 3.65
C THR A 124 -3.28 -7.85 3.89
N ARG A 125 -2.63 -8.49 4.85
CA ARG A 125 -1.19 -8.36 5.09
C ARG A 125 -0.55 -9.74 5.06
N GLY A 126 0.75 -9.77 4.71
CA GLY A 126 1.50 -11.00 4.64
C GLY A 126 1.35 -11.77 3.33
N CYS A 127 2.05 -12.89 3.22
CA CYS A 127 2.02 -13.79 2.07
C CYS A 127 2.49 -15.19 2.47
N PRO A 128 1.82 -16.28 2.03
CA PRO A 128 2.24 -17.64 2.34
C PRO A 128 3.44 -18.10 1.52
N ASN A 129 3.75 -17.41 0.42
CA ASN A 129 4.87 -17.75 -0.45
C ASN A 129 6.21 -17.42 0.22
N LYS A 130 7.22 -18.26 -0.03
CA LYS A 130 8.59 -18.10 0.50
C LYS A 130 9.58 -17.78 -0.62
N CYS A 131 9.24 -16.79 -1.46
CA CYS A 131 10.12 -16.36 -2.54
C CYS A 131 11.43 -15.81 -1.95
N PHE A 132 12.58 -16.30 -2.42
CA PHE A 132 13.89 -16.00 -1.79
C PHE A 132 14.28 -14.52 -1.91
N TRP A 133 13.76 -13.80 -2.90
CA TRP A 133 13.99 -12.36 -3.12
C TRP A 133 13.02 -11.46 -2.34
N CYS A 134 11.93 -12.03 -1.80
CA CYS A 134 10.85 -11.25 -1.25
C CYS A 134 11.02 -11.02 0.26
N VAL A 135 10.86 -9.77 0.68
CA VAL A 135 10.93 -9.38 2.08
C VAL A 135 9.63 -9.66 2.85
N VAL A 136 8.49 -9.78 2.15
CA VAL A 136 7.15 -9.85 2.76
C VAL A 136 7.00 -10.95 3.80
N PRO A 137 7.41 -12.21 3.57
CA PRO A 137 7.26 -13.27 4.57
C PRO A 137 8.03 -12.99 5.88
N ARG A 138 9.18 -12.31 5.76
CA ARG A 138 9.99 -11.94 6.94
C ARG A 138 9.43 -10.73 7.66
N LYS A 139 8.85 -9.75 6.91
CA LYS A 139 8.33 -8.50 7.46
C LYS A 139 6.92 -8.65 8.03
N GLU A 140 6.04 -9.35 7.29
CA GLU A 140 4.61 -9.36 7.57
C GLU A 140 4.08 -10.72 8.01
N GLY A 141 4.86 -11.79 7.79
CA GLY A 141 4.48 -13.16 8.13
C GLY A 141 3.42 -13.76 7.23
N ALA A 142 2.62 -14.65 7.80
CA ALA A 142 1.53 -15.33 7.10
C ALA A 142 0.45 -14.36 6.63
N ILE A 143 -0.28 -14.78 5.59
CA ILE A 143 -1.44 -14.03 5.10
C ILE A 143 -2.51 -13.92 6.18
N ARG A 144 -3.07 -12.73 6.35
CA ARG A 144 -4.17 -12.46 7.29
C ARG A 144 -5.04 -11.31 6.79
N PRO A 145 -6.34 -11.28 7.16
CA PRO A 145 -7.21 -10.14 6.99
C PRO A 145 -6.61 -8.88 7.64
N TYR A 146 -6.87 -7.72 7.04
CA TYR A 146 -6.43 -6.44 7.58
C TYR A 146 -7.59 -5.43 7.61
N TRP A 147 -7.89 -4.75 6.51
CA TRP A 147 -9.02 -3.82 6.43
C TRP A 147 -10.07 -4.30 5.46
N ASP A 148 -11.35 -4.12 5.85
CA ASP A 148 -12.47 -4.28 4.93
C ASP A 148 -12.39 -3.24 3.80
N VAL A 149 -12.85 -3.61 2.61
CA VAL A 149 -12.76 -2.74 1.42
C VAL A 149 -13.52 -1.42 1.60
N ASP A 150 -14.66 -1.40 2.31
CA ASP A 150 -15.39 -0.16 2.58
C ASP A 150 -14.58 0.79 3.48
N LYS A 151 -13.80 0.23 4.43
CA LYS A 151 -12.85 1.00 5.26
C LYS A 151 -11.72 1.58 4.40
N VAL A 152 -11.16 0.79 3.48
CA VAL A 152 -10.13 1.29 2.55
C VAL A 152 -10.70 2.38 1.65
N ALA A 153 -11.92 2.19 1.15
CA ALA A 153 -12.58 3.12 0.24
C ALA A 153 -12.78 4.51 0.85
N ASN A 154 -13.18 4.57 2.11
CA ASN A 154 -13.40 5.83 2.84
C ASN A 154 -14.17 6.87 2.01
N GLY A 155 -15.30 6.43 1.42
CA GLY A 155 -16.16 7.25 0.56
C GLY A 155 -15.71 7.41 -0.90
N ARG A 156 -14.51 6.96 -1.28
CA ARG A 156 -14.01 7.03 -2.65
C ARG A 156 -14.44 5.81 -3.46
N LYS A 157 -14.43 5.94 -4.80
CA LYS A 157 -14.84 4.87 -5.73
C LYS A 157 -13.68 4.21 -6.49
N LYS A 158 -12.51 4.83 -6.50
CA LYS A 158 -11.29 4.26 -7.09
C LYS A 158 -10.36 3.80 -5.98
N LEU A 159 -9.89 2.56 -6.05
CA LEU A 159 -9.05 1.95 -5.01
C LEU A 159 -7.81 1.34 -5.65
N VAL A 160 -6.65 1.74 -5.16
CA VAL A 160 -5.38 1.04 -5.43
C VAL A 160 -5.10 0.16 -4.22
N LEU A 161 -5.25 -1.14 -4.42
CA LEU A 161 -5.07 -2.16 -3.40
C LEU A 161 -3.65 -2.74 -3.52
N MET A 162 -2.88 -2.59 -2.45
CA MET A 162 -1.46 -2.92 -2.43
C MET A 162 -1.18 -4.27 -1.77
N ASP A 163 -2.17 -5.15 -1.79
CA ASP A 163 -2.09 -6.49 -1.22
C ASP A 163 -0.96 -7.31 -1.84
N ASN A 164 -0.17 -7.99 -1.01
CA ASN A 164 0.93 -8.80 -1.47
C ASN A 164 0.47 -10.11 -2.13
N ASN A 165 -0.66 -10.68 -1.69
CA ASN A 165 -1.26 -11.89 -2.28
C ASN A 165 -2.70 -12.09 -1.80
N ILE A 166 -3.62 -11.23 -2.24
CA ILE A 166 -5.02 -11.25 -1.78
C ILE A 166 -5.69 -12.62 -2.00
N LEU A 167 -5.45 -13.28 -3.15
CA LEU A 167 -6.11 -14.54 -3.47
C LEU A 167 -5.76 -15.67 -2.47
N ALA A 168 -4.62 -15.58 -1.80
CA ALA A 168 -4.23 -16.55 -0.77
C ALA A 168 -5.05 -16.42 0.53
N ALA A 169 -5.89 -15.40 0.67
CA ALA A 169 -6.76 -15.22 1.83
C ALA A 169 -8.09 -16.00 1.73
N GLY A 170 -8.29 -16.83 0.69
CA GLY A 170 -9.43 -17.74 0.57
C GLY A 170 -10.78 -17.04 0.69
N ASP A 171 -11.63 -17.52 1.60
CA ASP A 171 -12.99 -17.00 1.80
C ASP A 171 -13.03 -15.50 2.11
N TYR A 172 -12.02 -14.99 2.82
CA TYR A 172 -11.93 -13.55 3.06
C TYR A 172 -11.74 -12.77 1.74
N ALA A 173 -10.87 -13.25 0.85
CA ALA A 173 -10.69 -12.64 -0.46
C ALA A 173 -11.98 -12.67 -1.27
N ILE A 174 -12.68 -13.80 -1.29
CA ILE A 174 -13.97 -13.97 -1.97
C ILE A 174 -14.97 -12.92 -1.47
N ALA A 175 -15.12 -12.79 -0.15
CA ALA A 175 -16.05 -11.83 0.45
C ALA A 175 -15.70 -10.38 0.09
N GLN A 176 -14.40 -10.02 0.04
CA GLN A 176 -13.97 -8.68 -0.35
C GLN A 176 -14.21 -8.43 -1.85
N LEU A 177 -13.93 -9.40 -2.73
CA LEU A 177 -14.19 -9.28 -4.16
C LEU A 177 -15.68 -9.14 -4.46
N ASP A 178 -16.55 -9.90 -3.78
CA ASP A 178 -18.01 -9.77 -3.90
C ASP A 178 -18.47 -8.39 -3.48
N LYS A 179 -17.94 -7.87 -2.38
CA LYS A 179 -18.26 -6.51 -1.91
C LYS A 179 -17.78 -5.45 -2.91
N ILE A 180 -16.57 -5.59 -3.50
CA ILE A 180 -16.06 -4.72 -4.55
C ILE A 180 -17.03 -4.66 -5.73
N ILE A 181 -17.52 -5.81 -6.17
CA ILE A 181 -18.48 -5.92 -7.29
C ILE A 181 -19.80 -5.22 -6.96
N VAL A 182 -20.39 -5.56 -5.80
CA VAL A 182 -21.67 -5.01 -5.36
C VAL A 182 -21.61 -3.49 -5.17
N ARG A 183 -20.53 -2.98 -4.57
CA ARG A 183 -20.31 -1.54 -4.37
C ARG A 183 -19.93 -0.80 -5.66
N GLY A 184 -19.57 -1.53 -6.71
CA GLY A 184 -19.14 -0.99 -7.99
C GLY A 184 -17.85 -0.21 -7.91
N TYR A 185 -16.95 -0.58 -6.98
CA TYR A 185 -15.62 0.01 -6.89
C TYR A 185 -14.81 -0.27 -8.14
N ARG A 186 -13.99 0.71 -8.55
CA ARG A 186 -12.95 0.53 -9.57
C ARG A 186 -11.63 0.28 -8.87
N ILE A 187 -10.99 -0.84 -9.15
CA ILE A 187 -9.79 -1.24 -8.41
C ILE A 187 -8.58 -1.49 -9.31
N ASP A 188 -7.40 -1.43 -8.71
CA ASP A 188 -6.14 -1.94 -9.23
C ASP A 188 -5.41 -2.68 -8.10
N PHE A 189 -5.15 -3.98 -8.28
CA PHE A 189 -4.22 -4.72 -7.43
C PHE A 189 -2.80 -4.49 -7.95
N ASN A 190 -2.16 -3.42 -7.50
CA ASN A 190 -0.93 -2.93 -8.10
C ASN A 190 0.33 -3.78 -7.80
N GLN A 191 0.28 -4.67 -6.79
CA GLN A 191 1.38 -5.60 -6.47
C GLN A 191 1.27 -6.95 -7.22
N ALA A 192 0.30 -7.08 -8.11
CA ALA A 192 -0.04 -8.27 -8.87
C ALA A 192 -0.78 -9.37 -8.07
N LEU A 193 -1.51 -10.18 -8.81
CA LEU A 193 -2.17 -11.38 -8.32
C LEU A 193 -1.29 -12.61 -8.57
N ASP A 194 -1.46 -13.64 -7.76
CA ASP A 194 -0.83 -14.94 -7.96
C ASP A 194 -1.69 -15.80 -8.89
N ALA A 195 -1.28 -15.95 -10.16
CA ALA A 195 -2.03 -16.66 -11.18
C ALA A 195 -2.31 -18.14 -10.81
N ARG A 196 -1.43 -18.75 -9.98
CA ARG A 196 -1.58 -20.15 -9.53
C ARG A 196 -2.86 -20.35 -8.70
N LEU A 197 -3.32 -19.30 -8.01
CA LEU A 197 -4.49 -19.32 -7.13
C LEU A 197 -5.80 -18.99 -7.84
N VAL A 198 -5.75 -18.67 -9.13
CA VAL A 198 -6.96 -18.37 -9.89
C VAL A 198 -7.73 -19.64 -10.17
N THR A 199 -8.82 -19.86 -9.44
CA THR A 199 -9.84 -20.88 -9.65
C THR A 199 -10.99 -20.31 -10.49
N ASP A 200 -11.95 -21.17 -10.91
CA ASP A 200 -13.20 -20.72 -11.56
C ASP A 200 -13.93 -19.67 -10.72
N GLU A 201 -13.99 -19.89 -9.41
CA GLU A 201 -14.64 -18.99 -8.47
C GLU A 201 -13.98 -17.60 -8.42
N PHE A 202 -12.65 -17.53 -8.41
CA PHE A 202 -11.93 -16.27 -8.52
C PHE A 202 -12.04 -15.66 -9.91
N ALA A 203 -11.90 -16.44 -10.98
CA ALA A 203 -11.95 -15.97 -12.35
C ALA A 203 -13.29 -15.29 -12.68
N LEU A 204 -14.41 -15.89 -12.24
CA LEU A 204 -15.76 -15.31 -12.38
C LEU A 204 -15.87 -13.92 -11.74
N ARG A 205 -15.26 -13.72 -10.54
CA ARG A 205 -15.28 -12.45 -9.83
C ARG A 205 -14.35 -11.44 -10.48
N LEU A 206 -13.13 -11.85 -10.82
CA LEU A 206 -12.14 -10.99 -11.47
C LEU A 206 -12.64 -10.46 -12.80
N ALA A 207 -13.41 -11.27 -13.54
CA ALA A 207 -14.03 -10.85 -14.79
C ALA A 207 -15.14 -9.78 -14.60
N LYS A 208 -15.84 -9.79 -13.46
CA LYS A 208 -16.93 -8.84 -13.15
C LYS A 208 -16.46 -7.52 -12.54
N ILE A 209 -15.25 -7.46 -12.03
CA ILE A 209 -14.68 -6.28 -11.38
C ILE A 209 -14.47 -5.16 -12.41
N LYS A 210 -14.73 -3.93 -11.99
CA LYS A 210 -14.39 -2.72 -12.74
C LYS A 210 -12.94 -2.35 -12.48
N TRP A 211 -12.05 -2.73 -13.37
CA TRP A 211 -10.63 -2.45 -13.24
C TRP A 211 -10.27 -1.01 -13.63
N ILE A 212 -9.36 -0.41 -12.88
CA ILE A 212 -8.70 0.83 -13.28
C ILE A 212 -7.85 0.51 -14.53
N HIS A 213 -7.98 1.32 -15.59
CA HIS A 213 -7.33 1.08 -16.89
C HIS A 213 -7.68 -0.25 -17.57
N SER A 214 -8.80 -0.91 -17.19
CA SER A 214 -9.20 -2.23 -17.72
C SER A 214 -8.07 -3.26 -17.72
N ARG A 215 -7.28 -3.30 -16.65
CA ARG A 215 -6.04 -4.09 -16.56
C ARG A 215 -5.98 -4.95 -15.31
N ILE A 216 -5.65 -6.24 -15.48
CA ILE A 216 -5.33 -7.18 -14.42
C ILE A 216 -3.82 -7.44 -14.43
N ARG A 217 -3.20 -7.50 -13.25
CA ARG A 217 -1.76 -7.69 -13.09
C ARG A 217 -1.47 -9.05 -12.47
N PHE A 218 -0.52 -9.80 -13.06
CA PHE A 218 -0.01 -11.04 -12.50
C PHE A 218 1.50 -10.98 -12.27
N GLY A 219 1.98 -11.67 -11.24
CA GLY A 219 3.39 -11.97 -11.07
C GLY A 219 3.79 -13.17 -11.92
N CYS A 220 4.87 -13.02 -12.71
CA CYS A 220 5.43 -14.05 -13.58
C CYS A 220 6.96 -14.02 -13.53
N ASP A 221 7.52 -14.43 -12.38
CA ASP A 221 8.95 -14.28 -12.09
C ASP A 221 9.78 -15.52 -12.49
N THR A 222 9.12 -16.59 -12.94
CA THR A 222 9.77 -17.84 -13.33
C THR A 222 9.10 -18.46 -14.55
N THR A 223 9.86 -19.23 -15.34
CA THR A 223 9.35 -19.93 -16.52
C THR A 223 8.18 -20.88 -16.20
N VAL A 224 8.15 -21.47 -15.01
CA VAL A 224 7.04 -22.32 -14.55
C VAL A 224 5.73 -21.54 -14.43
N GLN A 225 5.80 -20.28 -14.00
CA GLN A 225 4.62 -19.41 -13.84
C GLN A 225 3.98 -19.01 -15.17
N ILE A 226 4.68 -19.12 -16.31
CA ILE A 226 4.12 -18.79 -17.64
C ILE A 226 2.84 -19.60 -17.91
N LYS A 227 2.88 -20.91 -17.62
CA LYS A 227 1.71 -21.79 -17.84
C LYS A 227 0.53 -21.37 -16.97
N GLU A 228 0.81 -21.04 -15.72
CA GLU A 228 -0.22 -20.62 -14.76
C GLU A 228 -0.80 -19.26 -15.13
N CYS A 229 0.03 -18.31 -15.55
CA CYS A 229 -0.45 -17.02 -16.06
C CYS A 229 -1.34 -17.21 -17.28
N LYS A 230 -0.91 -18.03 -18.26
CA LYS A 230 -1.74 -18.32 -19.44
C LYS A 230 -3.07 -18.96 -19.05
N ARG A 231 -3.06 -20.00 -18.22
CA ARG A 231 -4.27 -20.66 -17.72
C ARG A 231 -5.22 -19.67 -17.05
N ALA A 232 -4.68 -18.81 -16.16
CA ALA A 232 -5.49 -17.82 -15.44
C ALA A 232 -6.08 -16.78 -16.40
N MET A 233 -5.31 -16.30 -17.37
CA MET A 233 -5.80 -15.35 -18.38
C MET A 233 -6.90 -15.96 -19.24
N ASP A 234 -6.70 -17.19 -19.75
CA ASP A 234 -7.69 -17.90 -20.58
C ASP A 234 -8.99 -18.11 -19.79
N LEU A 235 -8.87 -18.51 -18.51
CA LEU A 235 -10.00 -18.72 -17.63
C LEU A 235 -10.79 -17.42 -17.36
N ILE A 236 -10.10 -16.31 -17.08
CA ILE A 236 -10.76 -15.03 -16.83
C ILE A 236 -11.40 -14.49 -18.12
N HIS A 237 -10.77 -14.70 -19.28
CA HIS A 237 -11.37 -14.39 -20.58
C HIS A 237 -12.65 -15.19 -20.83
N SER A 238 -12.68 -16.47 -20.47
CA SER A 238 -13.88 -17.33 -20.66
C SER A 238 -15.09 -16.82 -19.85
N TYR A 239 -14.84 -16.08 -18.75
CA TYR A 239 -15.88 -15.39 -17.97
C TYR A 239 -16.19 -13.96 -18.45
N GLY A 240 -15.67 -13.54 -19.62
CA GLY A 240 -16.08 -12.30 -20.29
C GLY A 240 -15.21 -11.09 -20.01
N PHE A 241 -14.02 -11.22 -19.42
CA PHE A 241 -13.06 -10.13 -19.34
C PHE A 241 -12.32 -9.95 -20.67
N HIS A 242 -12.37 -8.73 -21.22
CA HIS A 242 -11.72 -8.39 -22.50
C HIS A 242 -10.69 -7.26 -22.35
N GLY A 243 -10.25 -6.98 -21.13
CA GLY A 243 -9.21 -5.98 -20.86
C GLY A 243 -7.80 -6.53 -21.06
N GLU A 244 -6.83 -5.75 -20.62
CA GLU A 244 -5.41 -6.09 -20.70
C GLU A 244 -4.94 -6.93 -19.51
N PHE A 245 -3.99 -7.84 -19.76
CA PHE A 245 -3.19 -8.44 -18.72
C PHE A 245 -1.78 -7.86 -18.74
N PHE A 246 -1.29 -7.53 -17.55
CA PHE A 246 0.07 -7.03 -17.35
C PHE A 246 0.84 -8.01 -16.48
N LEU A 247 2.02 -8.44 -16.94
CA LEU A 247 2.87 -9.37 -16.20
C LEU A 247 4.07 -8.62 -15.62
N TYR A 248 4.23 -8.71 -14.31
CA TYR A 248 5.48 -8.33 -13.64
C TYR A 248 6.44 -9.50 -13.76
N THR A 249 7.64 -9.23 -14.26
CA THR A 249 8.67 -10.24 -14.47
C THR A 249 10.00 -9.76 -13.89
N MET A 250 10.60 -10.58 -13.04
CA MET A 250 11.93 -10.31 -12.50
C MET A 250 13.00 -10.75 -13.49
N ILE A 251 13.90 -9.83 -13.85
CA ILE A 251 15.01 -10.11 -14.76
C ILE A 251 16.30 -10.34 -13.94
N GLY A 252 17.10 -11.36 -14.32
CA GLY A 252 18.40 -11.62 -13.70
C GLY A 252 18.40 -12.46 -12.43
N GLY A 253 17.27 -13.03 -12.03
CA GLY A 253 17.21 -14.02 -10.94
C GLY A 253 17.77 -15.38 -11.34
N LYS A 254 18.22 -16.21 -10.36
CA LYS A 254 18.78 -17.54 -10.62
C LYS A 254 17.83 -18.49 -11.39
N ASN A 255 16.52 -18.26 -11.32
CA ASN A 255 15.46 -19.03 -12.02
C ASN A 255 14.49 -18.07 -12.75
N GLY A 256 14.89 -16.84 -13.00
CA GLY A 256 14.14 -15.84 -13.75
C GLY A 256 14.53 -15.80 -15.23
N PHE A 257 13.87 -14.92 -15.98
CA PHE A 257 14.13 -14.68 -17.40
C PHE A 257 15.43 -13.92 -17.60
#